data_e01cc05dde62ffb45a1e95dc39a14880
#
_entry.id   e01cc05dde62ffb45a1e95dc39a14880
#
_cell.length_a   1.000
_cell.length_b   1.000
_cell.length_c   1.000
_cell.angle_alpha   90.00
_cell.angle_beta   90.00
_cell.angle_gamma   90.00
#
_symmetry.space_group_name_H-M   'P 1'
#
loop_
_entity.id
_entity.type
_entity.pdbx_description
1 polymer ?
#
loop_
_entity_poly.entity_id
_entity_poly.type
_entity_poly.pdbx_seq_one_letter_code
_entity_poly.pdbx_strand_id
1 'polypeptide(L)'
;MNRQRISSGSPFEEQLGYSRAVVAGDWVFVAGTTGYDYATMTISDDIVQQTEQCFQNIQSALQQAGASLDDVVRVTYVVPDASQFESCWPVMRKHLARARPAAMMISAGLLDARMKIEIEVTAIKMQQ
;
A
#
# COMPACT_ATOMS: atom_id res chain seq x y z
N MET A 1 -17.70 -16.60 7.19
CA MET A 1 -16.35 -16.27 6.68
C MET A 1 -15.53 -15.66 7.82
N ASN A 2 -14.36 -16.23 8.07
CA ASN A 2 -13.49 -15.71 9.10
C ASN A 2 -12.70 -14.51 8.57
N ARG A 3 -12.48 -13.53 9.45
CA ARG A 3 -11.62 -12.39 9.15
C ARG A 3 -10.35 -12.49 9.97
N GLN A 4 -9.23 -12.18 9.35
CA GLN A 4 -7.97 -11.99 10.02
C GLN A 4 -7.52 -10.56 9.81
N ARG A 5 -7.08 -9.91 10.88
CA ARG A 5 -6.57 -8.55 10.83
C ARG A 5 -5.05 -8.57 10.94
N ILE A 6 -4.40 -7.80 10.08
CA ILE A 6 -2.94 -7.67 10.05
C ILE A 6 -2.60 -6.26 10.53
N SER A 7 -1.64 -6.16 11.45
CA SER A 7 -1.16 -4.87 11.96
C SER A 7 0.27 -4.63 11.54
N SER A 8 0.60 -3.37 11.21
CA SER A 8 1.98 -2.92 10.99
C SER A 8 2.63 -2.38 12.26
N GLY A 9 1.85 -2.27 13.35
CA GLY A 9 2.30 -1.61 14.56
C GLY A 9 2.21 -0.10 14.51
N SER A 10 1.65 0.46 13.43
CA SER A 10 1.49 1.91 13.31
C SER A 10 0.49 2.45 14.33
N PRO A 11 0.82 3.57 15.02
CA PRO A 11 -0.12 4.19 15.94
C PRO A 11 -1.40 4.71 15.25
N PHE A 12 -1.37 4.96 13.93
CA PHE A 12 -2.54 5.39 13.19
C PHE A 12 -3.65 4.35 13.22
N GLU A 13 -3.30 3.05 13.22
CA GLU A 13 -4.29 1.98 13.18
C GLU A 13 -5.21 2.02 14.41
N GLU A 14 -4.61 2.16 15.60
CA GLU A 14 -5.37 2.20 16.83
C GLU A 14 -6.15 3.50 16.96
N GLN A 15 -5.51 4.63 16.67
CA GLN A 15 -6.13 5.94 16.81
C GLN A 15 -7.32 6.15 15.88
N LEU A 16 -7.25 5.60 14.67
CA LEU A 16 -8.29 5.78 13.65
C LEU A 16 -9.24 4.59 13.53
N GLY A 17 -8.94 3.48 14.22
CA GLY A 17 -9.84 2.33 14.24
C GLY A 17 -9.78 1.48 12.99
N TYR A 18 -8.58 1.25 12.44
CA TYR A 18 -8.45 0.40 11.26
C TYR A 18 -7.29 -0.60 11.41
N SER A 19 -7.20 -1.55 10.50
CA SER A 19 -6.11 -2.54 10.42
C SER A 19 -5.26 -2.27 9.18
N ARG A 20 -3.99 -2.66 9.21
CA ARG A 20 -3.13 -2.53 8.02
C ARG A 20 -3.67 -3.35 6.86
N ALA A 21 -4.20 -4.53 7.14
CA ALA A 21 -4.85 -5.35 6.14
C ALA A 21 -5.92 -6.21 6.78
N VAL A 22 -6.90 -6.61 5.98
CA VAL A 22 -7.96 -7.54 6.40
C VAL A 22 -7.99 -8.68 5.40
N VAL A 23 -7.92 -9.91 5.90
CA VAL A 23 -8.08 -11.12 5.10
C VAL A 23 -9.51 -11.61 5.28
N ALA A 24 -10.23 -11.78 4.18
CA ALA A 24 -11.60 -12.28 4.16
C ALA A 24 -11.69 -13.35 3.09
N GLY A 25 -11.65 -14.63 3.50
CA GLY A 25 -11.55 -15.74 2.55
C GLY A 25 -10.25 -15.66 1.79
N ASP A 26 -10.33 -15.67 0.45
CA ASP A 26 -9.15 -15.52 -0.42
C ASP A 26 -8.82 -14.05 -0.71
N TRP A 27 -9.63 -13.12 -0.26
CA TRP A 27 -9.45 -11.70 -0.49
C TRP A 27 -8.57 -11.08 0.58
N VAL A 28 -7.67 -10.19 0.16
CA VAL A 28 -6.84 -9.40 1.07
C VAL A 28 -7.01 -7.93 0.72
N PHE A 29 -7.46 -7.16 1.68
CA PHE A 29 -7.67 -5.71 1.55
C PHE A 29 -6.57 -5.01 2.33
N VAL A 30 -5.66 -4.33 1.65
CA VAL A 30 -4.59 -3.58 2.30
C VAL A 30 -5.01 -2.12 2.36
N ALA A 31 -4.97 -1.56 3.57
CA ALA A 31 -5.33 -0.17 3.80
C ALA A 31 -4.42 0.79 3.04
N GLY A 32 -4.88 2.02 2.88
CA GLY A 32 -4.03 3.09 2.37
C GLY A 32 -2.70 3.10 3.12
N THR A 33 -1.62 3.02 2.39
CA THR A 33 -0.26 2.81 2.92
C THR A 33 0.62 3.93 2.40
N THR A 34 1.33 4.58 3.31
CA THR A 34 2.24 5.67 2.98
C THR A 34 3.69 5.21 3.04
N GLY A 35 4.61 6.12 2.72
CA GLY A 35 6.03 5.83 2.72
C GLY A 35 6.72 5.93 4.07
N TYR A 36 5.98 5.79 5.17
CA TYR A 36 6.57 5.72 6.49
C TYR A 36 7.28 4.40 6.73
N ASP A 37 8.42 4.45 7.38
CA ASP A 37 8.93 3.30 8.13
C ASP A 37 8.15 3.31 9.45
N TYR A 38 7.19 2.41 9.61
CA TYR A 38 6.30 2.43 10.77
C TYR A 38 6.99 2.05 12.07
N ALA A 39 8.14 1.36 11.99
CA ALA A 39 8.89 0.99 13.20
C ALA A 39 9.53 2.22 13.85
N THR A 40 10.03 3.16 13.04
CA THR A 40 10.71 4.36 13.52
C THR A 40 9.87 5.63 13.36
N MET A 41 8.74 5.54 12.64
CA MET A 41 7.87 6.65 12.28
C MET A 41 8.64 7.76 11.56
N THR A 42 9.51 7.36 10.64
CA THR A 42 10.26 8.29 9.78
C THR A 42 9.81 8.12 8.34
N ILE A 43 9.93 9.19 7.56
CA ILE A 43 9.52 9.23 6.17
C ILE A 43 10.53 10.05 5.36
N SER A 44 10.87 9.56 4.16
CA SER A 44 11.75 10.28 3.24
C SER A 44 11.02 11.50 2.64
N ASP A 45 11.77 12.56 2.34
CA ASP A 45 11.23 13.70 1.61
C ASP A 45 11.04 13.45 0.11
N ASP A 46 11.60 12.36 -0.41
CA ASP A 46 11.57 12.05 -1.84
C ASP A 46 10.42 11.12 -2.16
N ILE A 47 9.57 11.51 -3.12
CA ILE A 47 8.39 10.73 -3.48
C ILE A 47 8.74 9.34 -4.04
N VAL A 48 9.87 9.23 -4.76
CA VAL A 48 10.29 7.92 -5.32
C VAL A 48 10.65 6.96 -4.19
N GLN A 49 11.39 7.44 -3.18
CA GLN A 49 11.72 6.64 -2.01
C GLN A 49 10.47 6.32 -1.19
N GLN A 50 9.53 7.27 -1.05
CA GLN A 50 8.26 7.00 -0.39
C GLN A 50 7.49 5.90 -1.12
N THR A 51 7.47 5.92 -2.45
CA THR A 51 6.78 4.91 -3.25
C THR A 51 7.40 3.52 -3.03
N GLU A 52 8.72 3.43 -3.01
CA GLU A 52 9.41 2.16 -2.71
C GLU A 52 9.03 1.66 -1.31
N GLN A 53 9.03 2.54 -0.33
CA GLN A 53 8.65 2.16 1.04
C GLN A 53 7.19 1.74 1.12
N CYS A 54 6.29 2.40 0.38
CA CYS A 54 4.90 1.96 0.29
C CYS A 54 4.80 0.50 -0.14
N PHE A 55 5.52 0.12 -1.20
CA PHE A 55 5.49 -1.26 -1.68
C PHE A 55 6.13 -2.23 -0.70
N GLN A 56 7.18 -1.83 0.01
CA GLN A 56 7.77 -2.66 1.07
C GLN A 56 6.73 -2.92 2.17
N ASN A 57 6.02 -1.88 2.61
CA ASN A 57 4.99 -1.98 3.64
C ASN A 57 3.82 -2.86 3.16
N ILE A 58 3.39 -2.69 1.92
CA ILE A 58 2.31 -3.48 1.32
C ILE A 58 2.74 -4.94 1.20
N GLN A 59 3.95 -5.19 0.72
CA GLN A 59 4.49 -6.54 0.58
C GLN A 59 4.52 -7.26 1.93
N SER A 60 4.97 -6.58 2.98
CA SER A 60 5.00 -7.13 4.33
C SER A 60 3.59 -7.52 4.80
N ALA A 61 2.61 -6.66 4.58
CA ALA A 61 1.22 -6.94 4.95
C ALA A 61 0.67 -8.13 4.17
N LEU A 62 0.92 -8.18 2.86
CA LEU A 62 0.46 -9.28 2.01
C LEU A 62 1.10 -10.60 2.42
N GLN A 63 2.40 -10.62 2.74
CA GLN A 63 3.08 -11.83 3.19
C GLN A 63 2.49 -12.37 4.49
N GLN A 64 2.18 -11.50 5.44
CA GLN A 64 1.52 -11.90 6.68
C GLN A 64 0.12 -12.46 6.42
N ALA A 65 -0.51 -12.04 5.35
CA ALA A 65 -1.84 -12.52 4.95
C ALA A 65 -1.78 -13.80 4.11
N GLY A 66 -0.58 -14.28 3.75
CA GLY A 66 -0.42 -15.45 2.90
C GLY A 66 -0.53 -15.15 1.41
N ALA A 67 -0.28 -13.90 1.02
CA ALA A 67 -0.36 -13.45 -0.37
C ALA A 67 0.95 -12.78 -0.79
N SER A 68 1.00 -12.29 -2.02
CA SER A 68 2.16 -11.56 -2.54
C SER A 68 1.70 -10.43 -3.45
N LEU A 69 2.64 -9.58 -3.87
CA LEU A 69 2.35 -8.52 -4.82
C LEU A 69 1.82 -9.06 -6.16
N ASP A 70 2.19 -10.27 -6.53
CA ASP A 70 1.70 -10.90 -7.76
C ASP A 70 0.19 -11.21 -7.71
N ASP A 71 -0.38 -11.24 -6.51
CA ASP A 71 -1.81 -11.50 -6.29
C ASP A 71 -2.68 -10.25 -6.35
N VAL A 72 -2.07 -9.07 -6.49
CA VAL A 72 -2.80 -7.80 -6.50
C VAL A 72 -3.66 -7.68 -7.76
N VAL A 73 -4.95 -7.37 -7.56
CA VAL A 73 -5.91 -7.23 -8.67
C VAL A 73 -6.37 -5.79 -8.85
N ARG A 74 -6.21 -4.93 -7.83
CA ARG A 74 -6.57 -3.51 -7.91
C ARG A 74 -5.58 -2.70 -7.09
N VAL A 75 -5.17 -1.55 -7.65
CA VAL A 75 -4.34 -0.59 -6.94
C VAL A 75 -4.91 0.81 -7.14
N THR A 76 -4.95 1.59 -6.06
CA THR A 76 -5.31 3.01 -6.11
C THR A 76 -4.13 3.82 -5.58
N TYR A 77 -3.71 4.82 -6.34
CA TYR A 77 -2.68 5.76 -5.94
C TYR A 77 -3.33 7.10 -5.62
N VAL A 78 -2.98 7.69 -4.47
CA VAL A 78 -3.38 9.05 -4.13
C VAL A 78 -2.13 9.90 -4.03
N VAL A 79 -2.05 10.96 -4.84
CA VAL A 79 -0.85 11.79 -4.95
C VAL A 79 -1.27 13.26 -4.88
N PRO A 80 -0.87 13.99 -3.83
CA PRO A 80 -1.25 15.41 -3.70
C PRO A 80 -0.79 16.27 -4.86
N ASP A 81 0.43 16.04 -5.36
CA ASP A 81 0.97 16.76 -6.51
C ASP A 81 1.08 15.80 -7.68
N ALA A 82 0.09 15.82 -8.58
CA ALA A 82 0.00 14.92 -9.71
C ALA A 82 1.22 15.02 -10.64
N SER A 83 1.90 16.17 -10.68
CA SER A 83 3.08 16.34 -11.54
C SER A 83 4.26 15.45 -11.12
N GLN A 84 4.24 14.92 -9.88
CA GLN A 84 5.29 14.04 -9.38
C GLN A 84 5.03 12.56 -9.66
N PHE A 85 3.84 12.22 -10.16
CA PHE A 85 3.42 10.83 -10.30
C PHE A 85 4.30 10.05 -11.27
N GLU A 86 4.64 10.65 -12.41
CA GLU A 86 5.41 9.97 -13.45
C GLU A 86 6.78 9.50 -12.97
N SER A 87 7.41 10.25 -12.06
CA SER A 87 8.73 9.87 -11.52
C SER A 87 8.69 8.55 -10.76
N CYS A 88 7.51 8.13 -10.30
CA CYS A 88 7.31 6.90 -9.53
C CYS A 88 7.04 5.67 -10.41
N TRP A 89 6.76 5.85 -11.70
CA TRP A 89 6.38 4.76 -12.59
C TRP A 89 7.40 3.61 -12.63
N PRO A 90 8.72 3.87 -12.64
CA PRO A 90 9.68 2.75 -12.63
C PRO A 90 9.56 1.87 -11.39
N VAL A 91 9.28 2.45 -10.23
CA VAL A 91 9.07 1.70 -8.99
C VAL A 91 7.79 0.85 -9.10
N MET A 92 6.72 1.43 -9.62
CA MET A 92 5.46 0.72 -9.82
C MET A 92 5.64 -0.47 -10.77
N ARG A 93 6.34 -0.27 -11.89
CA ARG A 93 6.61 -1.37 -12.83
C ARG A 93 7.43 -2.47 -12.18
N LYS A 94 8.43 -2.11 -11.37
CA LYS A 94 9.27 -3.08 -10.68
C LYS A 94 8.46 -4.04 -9.82
N HIS A 95 7.48 -3.51 -9.09
CA HIS A 95 6.70 -4.30 -8.13
C HIS A 95 5.46 -4.94 -8.73
N LEU A 96 4.86 -4.33 -9.76
CA LEU A 96 3.55 -4.75 -10.27
C LEU A 96 3.58 -5.31 -11.70
N ALA A 97 4.77 -5.47 -12.30
CA ALA A 97 4.87 -5.90 -13.69
C ALA A 97 4.22 -7.26 -13.94
N ARG A 98 4.23 -8.16 -12.95
CA ARG A 98 3.63 -9.49 -13.08
C ARG A 98 2.14 -9.47 -12.81
N ALA A 99 1.71 -8.77 -11.76
CA ALA A 99 0.30 -8.70 -11.39
C ALA A 99 -0.51 -7.88 -12.41
N ARG A 100 0.02 -6.76 -12.85
CA ARG A 100 -0.62 -5.82 -13.78
C ARG A 100 -2.07 -5.53 -13.37
N PRO A 101 -2.30 -5.03 -12.16
CA PRO A 101 -3.64 -4.85 -11.62
C PRO A 101 -4.41 -3.73 -12.33
N ALA A 102 -5.73 -3.75 -12.17
CA ALA A 102 -6.53 -2.58 -12.52
C ALA A 102 -6.10 -1.42 -11.62
N ALA A 103 -5.91 -0.24 -12.19
CA ALA A 103 -5.30 0.89 -11.46
C ALA A 103 -6.07 2.18 -11.66
N MET A 104 -5.99 3.05 -10.65
CA MET A 104 -6.50 4.41 -10.71
C MET A 104 -5.57 5.31 -9.90
N MET A 105 -5.36 6.55 -10.38
CA MET A 105 -4.65 7.58 -9.64
C MET A 105 -5.59 8.75 -9.39
N ILE A 106 -5.59 9.24 -8.16
CA ILE A 106 -6.39 10.40 -7.73
C ILE A 106 -5.42 11.45 -7.17
N SER A 107 -5.62 12.71 -7.56
CA SER A 107 -4.89 13.82 -6.94
C SER A 107 -5.75 14.38 -5.83
N ALA A 108 -5.28 14.24 -4.59
CA ALA A 108 -5.98 14.70 -3.40
C ALA A 108 -4.99 14.89 -2.26
N GLY A 109 -5.36 15.70 -1.27
CA GLY A 109 -4.55 15.87 -0.07
C GLY A 109 -4.53 14.60 0.78
N LEU A 110 -3.47 14.47 1.56
CA LEU A 110 -3.27 13.37 2.49
C LEU A 110 -3.27 13.89 3.93
N LEU A 111 -3.21 12.95 4.89
CA LEU A 111 -3.32 13.27 6.31
C LEU A 111 -2.22 14.20 6.81
N ASP A 112 -1.00 14.05 6.29
CA ASP A 112 0.20 14.75 6.74
C ASP A 112 0.89 15.34 5.52
N ALA A 113 1.39 16.58 5.65
CA ALA A 113 2.04 17.29 4.53
C ALA A 113 3.31 16.59 4.02
N ARG A 114 3.94 15.75 4.85
CA ARG A 114 5.11 14.97 4.44
C ARG A 114 4.75 13.78 3.56
N MET A 115 3.50 13.35 3.58
CA MET A 115 3.02 12.25 2.74
C MET A 115 2.84 12.74 1.31
N LYS A 116 3.61 12.21 0.38
CA LYS A 116 3.58 12.61 -1.04
C LYS A 116 2.87 11.59 -1.90
N ILE A 117 2.62 10.40 -1.38
CA ILE A 117 1.89 9.33 -2.05
C ILE A 117 1.29 8.39 -1.01
N GLU A 118 0.10 7.90 -1.31
CA GLU A 118 -0.54 6.82 -0.56
C GLU A 118 -1.05 5.78 -1.54
N ILE A 119 -0.90 4.51 -1.20
CA ILE A 119 -1.25 3.39 -2.09
C ILE A 119 -2.09 2.39 -1.32
N GLU A 120 -3.24 2.01 -1.89
CA GLU A 120 -4.02 0.89 -1.36
C GLU A 120 -4.14 -0.19 -2.43
N VAL A 121 -4.18 -1.45 -2.00
CA VAL A 121 -4.34 -2.57 -2.92
C VAL A 121 -5.39 -3.55 -2.42
N THR A 122 -5.98 -4.27 -3.37
CA THR A 122 -6.81 -5.44 -3.13
C THR A 122 -6.15 -6.61 -3.83
N ALA A 123 -6.01 -7.74 -3.14
CA ALA A 123 -5.41 -8.94 -3.68
C ALA A 123 -6.36 -10.13 -3.52
N ILE A 124 -6.20 -11.11 -4.41
CA ILE A 124 -6.87 -12.41 -4.28
C ILE A 124 -5.78 -13.46 -4.24
N LYS A 125 -5.75 -14.26 -3.17
CA LYS A 125 -4.73 -15.30 -3.02
C LYS A 125 -4.83 -16.27 -4.18
N MET A 126 -3.67 -16.55 -4.79
CA MET A 126 -3.60 -17.57 -5.84
C MET A 126 -3.88 -18.92 -5.23
N GLN A 127 -4.81 -19.66 -5.85
CA GLN A 127 -5.06 -21.05 -5.47
C GLN A 127 -4.10 -21.94 -6.22
N GLN A 128 -3.55 -22.89 -5.50
CA GLN A 128 -2.63 -23.88 -6.08
C GLN A 128 -3.35 -25.18 -6.37
#